data_5b8cd49349bafcbae6abfe0b9ebb8cc6
#
_entry.id   5b8cd49349bafcbae6abfe0b9ebb8cc6
#
_cell.length_a   1.000
_cell.length_b   1.000
_cell.length_c   1.000
_cell.angle_alpha   90.00
_cell.angle_beta   90.00
_cell.angle_gamma   90.00
#
_symmetry.space_group_name_H-M   'P 1'
#
loop_
_entity.id
_entity.type
_entity.pdbx_description
1 polymer ?
#
loop_
_entity_poly.entity_id
_entity_poly.type
_entity_poly.pdbx_seq_one_letter_code
_entity_poly.pdbx_strand_id
1 'polypeptide(L)'
;MATAPIPDSSVTTSILSDGAVTSIKLDPETNGYVNVRSYGAVGNGIKDDTVAIQNAINAGNAKNKVVIFPPGVYKVSSGRMRNPSVLDWWCLRIPAKTNLSFEAGSKLVLAPNPPSDTRVLVILNASNITIAGTLEIDGSASTVKTAVNDQLHGLFISSSQNITIESVYSHDCYGDNIFVGGTEEIPTVNVHIGYARCETAGRKNFVVHFVDQLHVNRAVLNNSRGGAPGFTGANSLDLEPDVFKGTRSFYQRFDSLTTIGFGNDLSAGLTDAIARLWTLDIGSLDMRVSGSVSPALLSYGLTLKINHLAIRSTDHKANFGLQTIYSQFIDIASAKFDGIGGPAIYAAFNAAGGKPRLHIGSLGMYGSGSTLASGVRIDGGDLYVGTMDAQDLTGSTLHLFTTESDVMATVDNMIVRNSGTNQVVLVSSYGAAKPSLRLNNVAVFDTRAVKVKRILEFETLIGMQGTSLGTLYNPYSLPEWFSTYGNFKRAIRLTGGAVLPAVFIVEGSPEGVVTAPVGSLAMRTDGTAQATLYVKESGSAASGWKAK
;
A
#
# COMPACT_ATOMS: atom_id res chain seq x y z
N MET A 1 25.17 -40.26 -55.56
CA MET A 1 25.92 -39.20 -56.27
C MET A 1 26.23 -38.13 -55.23
N ALA A 2 27.50 -37.95 -54.91
CA ALA A 2 27.90 -36.81 -54.05
C ALA A 2 27.81 -35.56 -54.92
N THR A 3 26.97 -34.60 -54.53
CA THR A 3 26.91 -33.26 -55.13
C THR A 3 28.24 -32.56 -54.87
N ALA A 4 28.93 -32.12 -55.93
CA ALA A 4 30.14 -31.32 -55.80
C ALA A 4 29.80 -30.05 -54.93
N PRO A 5 30.72 -29.62 -54.05
CA PRO A 5 30.52 -28.42 -53.30
C PRO A 5 30.39 -27.21 -54.26
N ILE A 6 29.43 -26.34 -53.96
CA ILE A 6 29.25 -25.06 -54.67
C ILE A 6 30.53 -24.22 -54.44
N PRO A 7 31.23 -23.76 -55.52
CA PRO A 7 32.42 -22.94 -55.32
C PRO A 7 32.18 -21.68 -54.55
N ASP A 8 33.15 -21.27 -53.73
CA ASP A 8 33.12 -19.95 -53.05
C ASP A 8 32.90 -18.83 -54.07
N SER A 9 32.03 -17.88 -53.78
CA SER A 9 31.60 -16.79 -54.66
C SER A 9 30.61 -17.14 -55.79
N SER A 10 30.11 -18.37 -55.90
CA SER A 10 29.10 -18.71 -56.89
C SER A 10 27.69 -18.24 -56.59
N VAL A 11 27.43 -17.79 -55.38
CA VAL A 11 26.14 -17.19 -54.95
C VAL A 11 26.32 -15.69 -54.74
N THR A 12 25.78 -14.89 -55.65
CA THR A 12 25.79 -13.41 -55.55
C THR A 12 24.43 -12.90 -55.07
N THR A 13 24.38 -11.65 -54.60
CA THR A 13 23.12 -11.01 -54.17
C THR A 13 22.05 -10.97 -55.27
N SER A 14 22.45 -10.96 -56.54
CA SER A 14 21.53 -11.01 -57.68
C SER A 14 20.89 -12.38 -57.94
N ILE A 15 21.42 -13.44 -57.31
CA ILE A 15 20.89 -14.81 -57.43
C ILE A 15 19.92 -15.11 -56.29
N LEU A 16 19.98 -14.35 -55.19
CA LEU A 16 19.10 -14.53 -54.08
C LEU A 16 17.87 -13.64 -54.22
N SER A 17 16.67 -14.21 -54.21
CA SER A 17 15.45 -13.44 -54.13
C SER A 17 15.34 -12.76 -52.74
N ASP A 18 14.63 -11.63 -52.68
CA ASP A 18 14.36 -10.94 -51.42
C ASP A 18 13.74 -11.90 -50.38
N GLY A 19 14.34 -11.97 -49.19
CA GLY A 19 13.93 -12.89 -48.14
C GLY A 19 14.40 -14.35 -48.31
N ALA A 20 15.17 -14.70 -49.35
CA ALA A 20 15.70 -16.05 -49.52
C ALA A 20 16.66 -16.49 -48.41
N VAL A 21 17.37 -15.54 -47.80
CA VAL A 21 18.21 -15.75 -46.62
C VAL A 21 17.53 -15.05 -45.43
N THR A 22 16.94 -15.84 -44.57
CA THR A 22 16.36 -15.36 -43.31
C THR A 22 17.36 -15.51 -42.18
N SER A 23 17.15 -14.79 -41.08
CA SER A 23 18.00 -14.89 -39.88
C SER A 23 18.14 -16.33 -39.34
N ILE A 24 17.17 -17.19 -39.63
CA ILE A 24 17.20 -18.63 -39.28
C ILE A 24 18.17 -19.42 -40.17
N LYS A 25 18.39 -18.96 -41.38
CA LYS A 25 19.29 -19.62 -42.35
C LYS A 25 20.74 -19.16 -42.22
N LEU A 26 20.98 -18.05 -41.55
CA LEU A 26 22.34 -17.61 -41.25
C LEU A 26 22.89 -18.40 -40.06
N ASP A 27 24.18 -18.71 -40.13
CA ASP A 27 24.89 -19.27 -39.00
C ASP A 27 24.70 -18.34 -37.78
N PRO A 28 24.34 -18.86 -36.60
CA PRO A 28 24.23 -18.07 -35.38
C PRO A 28 25.48 -17.21 -35.09
N GLU A 29 26.64 -17.61 -35.63
CA GLU A 29 27.88 -16.86 -35.44
C GLU A 29 28.01 -15.61 -36.33
N THR A 30 27.35 -15.60 -37.48
CA THR A 30 27.33 -14.46 -38.42
C THR A 30 26.33 -13.39 -38.03
N ASN A 31 25.32 -13.71 -37.21
CA ASN A 31 24.36 -12.75 -36.69
C ASN A 31 24.95 -11.97 -35.52
N GLY A 32 24.67 -10.70 -35.45
CA GLY A 32 25.00 -9.85 -34.26
C GLY A 32 24.27 -10.28 -32.98
N TYR A 33 23.39 -11.28 -33.03
CA TYR A 33 22.57 -11.81 -31.99
C TYR A 33 22.42 -13.34 -32.05
N VAL A 34 21.92 -13.95 -31.00
CA VAL A 34 21.55 -15.37 -30.92
C VAL A 34 20.03 -15.50 -30.93
N ASN A 35 19.48 -16.23 -31.90
CA ASN A 35 18.05 -16.51 -32.01
C ASN A 35 17.74 -17.86 -31.36
N VAL A 36 16.77 -17.92 -30.42
CA VAL A 36 16.41 -19.18 -29.75
C VAL A 36 15.95 -20.25 -30.72
N ARG A 37 15.35 -19.88 -31.87
CA ARG A 37 14.94 -20.82 -32.92
C ARG A 37 16.12 -21.47 -33.62
N SER A 38 17.25 -20.79 -33.74
CA SER A 38 18.48 -21.35 -34.29
C SER A 38 19.06 -22.47 -33.40
N TYR A 39 18.65 -22.56 -32.17
CA TYR A 39 18.99 -23.63 -31.22
C TYR A 39 17.90 -24.68 -31.08
N GLY A 40 16.87 -24.62 -31.94
CA GLY A 40 15.81 -25.63 -32.02
C GLY A 40 14.53 -25.31 -31.23
N ALA A 41 14.39 -24.12 -30.66
CA ALA A 41 13.11 -23.69 -30.09
C ALA A 41 12.08 -23.48 -31.21
N VAL A 42 10.86 -24.01 -31.03
CA VAL A 42 9.79 -23.94 -32.03
C VAL A 42 8.84 -22.79 -31.76
N GLY A 43 8.50 -22.55 -30.49
CA GLY A 43 7.58 -21.49 -30.09
C GLY A 43 6.14 -21.70 -30.53
N ASN A 44 5.67 -22.97 -30.57
CA ASN A 44 4.32 -23.33 -30.99
C ASN A 44 3.38 -23.70 -29.81
N GLY A 45 3.84 -23.58 -28.57
CA GLY A 45 3.08 -23.93 -27.36
C GLY A 45 2.93 -25.43 -27.10
N ILE A 46 3.43 -26.29 -27.99
CA ILE A 46 3.28 -27.75 -27.93
C ILE A 46 4.60 -28.42 -27.54
N LYS A 47 5.67 -28.16 -28.33
CA LYS A 47 6.99 -28.69 -28.06
C LYS A 47 7.58 -28.06 -26.80
N ASP A 48 8.27 -28.86 -26.01
CA ASP A 48 9.09 -28.35 -24.91
C ASP A 48 10.36 -27.70 -25.47
N ASP A 49 10.48 -26.42 -25.31
CA ASP A 49 11.57 -25.60 -25.83
C ASP A 49 12.65 -25.30 -24.78
N THR A 50 12.54 -25.84 -23.57
CA THR A 50 13.43 -25.53 -22.41
C THR A 50 14.89 -25.68 -22.75
N VAL A 51 15.31 -26.85 -23.28
CA VAL A 51 16.71 -27.13 -23.55
C VAL A 51 17.25 -26.26 -24.71
N ALA A 52 16.44 -26.05 -25.74
CA ALA A 52 16.81 -25.22 -26.88
C ALA A 52 17.03 -23.76 -26.44
N ILE A 53 16.12 -23.21 -25.65
CA ILE A 53 16.21 -21.84 -25.11
C ILE A 53 17.41 -21.71 -24.17
N GLN A 54 17.61 -22.66 -23.26
CA GLN A 54 18.75 -22.57 -22.32
C GLN A 54 20.09 -22.65 -23.07
N ASN A 55 20.20 -23.47 -24.11
CA ASN A 55 21.38 -23.53 -24.95
C ASN A 55 21.63 -22.20 -25.69
N ALA A 56 20.58 -21.57 -26.20
CA ALA A 56 20.67 -20.25 -26.81
C ALA A 56 21.14 -19.18 -25.82
N ILE A 57 20.58 -19.17 -24.60
CA ILE A 57 20.98 -18.26 -23.51
C ILE A 57 22.46 -18.45 -23.19
N ASN A 58 22.90 -19.68 -22.99
CA ASN A 58 24.29 -19.99 -22.68
C ASN A 58 25.25 -19.58 -23.83
N ALA A 59 24.85 -19.80 -25.07
CA ALA A 59 25.65 -19.40 -26.25
C ALA A 59 25.72 -17.88 -26.40
N GLY A 60 24.60 -17.17 -26.21
CA GLY A 60 24.56 -15.70 -26.21
C GLY A 60 25.44 -15.10 -25.10
N ASN A 61 25.36 -15.65 -23.91
CA ASN A 61 26.22 -15.26 -22.79
C ASN A 61 27.70 -15.47 -23.11
N ALA A 62 28.09 -16.68 -23.58
CA ALA A 62 29.48 -16.99 -23.88
C ALA A 62 30.08 -16.11 -25.01
N LYS A 63 29.24 -15.65 -25.94
CA LYS A 63 29.63 -14.81 -27.07
C LYS A 63 29.38 -13.32 -26.84
N ASN A 64 28.86 -12.94 -25.68
CA ASN A 64 28.42 -11.57 -25.34
C ASN A 64 27.44 -10.99 -26.38
N LYS A 65 26.50 -11.82 -26.85
CA LYS A 65 25.47 -11.46 -27.81
C LYS A 65 24.09 -11.41 -27.16
N VAL A 66 23.21 -10.54 -27.68
CA VAL A 66 21.82 -10.51 -27.28
C VAL A 66 21.11 -11.78 -27.74
N VAL A 67 20.34 -12.40 -26.84
CA VAL A 67 19.50 -13.55 -27.16
C VAL A 67 18.09 -13.06 -27.47
N ILE A 68 17.62 -13.33 -28.71
CA ILE A 68 16.30 -12.90 -29.18
C ILE A 68 15.29 -14.03 -29.11
N PHE A 69 14.08 -13.64 -28.62
CA PHE A 69 12.89 -14.49 -28.64
C PHE A 69 11.90 -13.92 -29.68
N PRO A 70 11.86 -14.47 -30.90
CA PRO A 70 10.86 -14.08 -31.89
C PRO A 70 9.42 -14.36 -31.40
N PRO A 71 8.39 -13.79 -32.07
CA PRO A 71 7.00 -14.07 -31.75
C PRO A 71 6.71 -15.56 -31.69
N GLY A 72 6.11 -16.04 -30.59
CA GLY A 72 5.79 -17.46 -30.41
C GLY A 72 5.46 -17.79 -28.96
N VAL A 73 4.85 -18.95 -28.77
CA VAL A 73 4.50 -19.51 -27.45
C VAL A 73 5.52 -20.60 -27.11
N TYR A 74 6.46 -20.27 -26.24
CA TYR A 74 7.54 -21.17 -25.86
C TYR A 74 7.16 -21.93 -24.58
N LYS A 75 6.81 -23.23 -24.74
CA LYS A 75 6.54 -24.08 -23.59
C LYS A 75 7.83 -24.48 -22.89
N VAL A 76 7.90 -24.28 -21.58
CA VAL A 76 9.08 -24.59 -20.77
C VAL A 76 8.72 -25.51 -19.59
N SER A 77 9.62 -26.40 -19.23
CA SER A 77 9.44 -27.34 -18.13
C SER A 77 10.68 -27.42 -17.23
N SER A 78 10.50 -27.85 -15.99
CA SER A 78 11.57 -27.91 -14.98
C SER A 78 12.28 -29.27 -14.86
N GLY A 79 12.22 -30.13 -15.87
CA GLY A 79 12.61 -31.53 -15.76
C GLY A 79 14.09 -31.84 -15.52
N ARG A 80 15.02 -30.87 -15.53
CA ARG A 80 16.47 -31.18 -15.56
C ARG A 80 17.41 -30.29 -14.77
N MET A 81 16.93 -29.20 -14.14
CA MET A 81 17.82 -28.23 -13.47
C MET A 81 17.41 -28.02 -12.02
N ARG A 82 17.72 -29.00 -11.18
CA ARG A 82 17.62 -28.83 -9.74
C ARG A 82 18.87 -28.16 -9.21
N ASN A 83 18.73 -27.09 -8.41
CA ASN A 83 19.85 -26.59 -7.61
C ASN A 83 20.13 -27.60 -6.47
N PRO A 84 21.31 -28.24 -6.42
CA PRO A 84 21.60 -29.22 -5.40
C PRO A 84 21.66 -28.67 -3.97
N SER A 85 21.80 -27.34 -3.84
CA SER A 85 21.89 -26.65 -2.54
C SER A 85 20.54 -26.16 -2.01
N VAL A 86 19.51 -26.12 -2.87
CA VAL A 86 18.16 -25.65 -2.53
C VAL A 86 17.18 -26.59 -3.24
N LEU A 87 16.09 -26.96 -2.61
CA LEU A 87 15.09 -27.87 -3.17
C LEU A 87 14.27 -27.28 -4.33
N ASP A 88 14.82 -26.26 -4.98
CA ASP A 88 14.15 -25.46 -5.99
C ASP A 88 14.33 -26.01 -7.40
N TRP A 89 13.27 -25.97 -8.19
CA TRP A 89 13.27 -26.33 -9.61
C TRP A 89 13.12 -25.06 -10.45
N TRP A 90 13.82 -24.94 -11.56
CA TRP A 90 13.64 -23.86 -12.52
C TRP A 90 13.57 -24.39 -13.95
N CYS A 91 12.85 -23.65 -14.81
CA CYS A 91 12.79 -23.96 -16.22
C CYS A 91 13.98 -23.33 -16.96
N LEU A 92 14.17 -22.02 -16.80
CA LEU A 92 15.25 -21.25 -17.43
C LEU A 92 16.06 -20.49 -16.38
N ARG A 93 17.38 -20.51 -16.53
CA ARG A 93 18.29 -19.72 -15.68
C ARG A 93 19.08 -18.74 -16.55
N ILE A 94 19.14 -17.49 -16.07
CA ILE A 94 19.86 -16.42 -16.74
C ILE A 94 21.20 -16.22 -16.03
N PRO A 95 22.35 -16.49 -16.69
CA PRO A 95 23.67 -16.26 -16.12
C PRO A 95 24.01 -14.76 -16.11
N ALA A 96 25.03 -14.39 -15.33
CA ALA A 96 25.54 -13.01 -15.30
C ALA A 96 25.97 -12.52 -16.70
N LYS A 97 25.86 -11.21 -16.94
CA LYS A 97 26.25 -10.55 -18.20
C LYS A 97 25.45 -11.03 -19.41
N THR A 98 24.17 -11.35 -19.23
CA THR A 98 23.28 -11.81 -20.29
C THR A 98 22.31 -10.71 -20.69
N ASN A 99 22.17 -10.52 -22.02
CA ASN A 99 21.17 -9.61 -22.58
C ASN A 99 20.14 -10.43 -23.35
N LEU A 100 18.86 -10.26 -23.00
CA LEU A 100 17.73 -10.89 -23.67
C LEU A 100 16.88 -9.83 -24.37
N SER A 101 16.22 -10.21 -25.46
CA SER A 101 15.23 -9.38 -26.15
C SER A 101 14.00 -10.20 -26.51
N PHE A 102 12.85 -9.82 -26.00
CA PHE A 102 11.57 -10.44 -26.30
C PHE A 102 10.82 -9.58 -27.32
N GLU A 103 10.64 -10.13 -28.52
CA GLU A 103 9.84 -9.46 -29.54
C GLU A 103 8.34 -9.54 -29.21
N ALA A 104 7.56 -8.59 -29.71
CA ALA A 104 6.12 -8.55 -29.45
C ALA A 104 5.43 -9.87 -29.86
N GLY A 105 4.65 -10.45 -28.95
CA GLY A 105 3.99 -11.76 -29.15
C GLY A 105 4.86 -12.98 -28.80
N SER A 106 6.04 -12.78 -28.19
CA SER A 106 6.80 -13.87 -27.58
C SER A 106 6.31 -14.09 -26.14
N LYS A 107 6.10 -15.37 -25.74
CA LYS A 107 5.61 -15.75 -24.42
C LYS A 107 6.26 -17.05 -23.94
N LEU A 108 6.64 -17.09 -22.68
CA LEU A 108 7.00 -18.31 -21.96
C LEU A 108 5.75 -18.89 -21.28
N VAL A 109 5.51 -20.20 -21.46
CA VAL A 109 4.37 -20.89 -20.85
C VAL A 109 4.87 -22.09 -20.07
N LEU A 110 4.53 -22.18 -18.78
CA LEU A 110 4.91 -23.32 -17.95
C LEU A 110 4.17 -24.58 -18.40
N ALA A 111 4.92 -25.67 -18.56
CA ALA A 111 4.35 -26.97 -18.86
C ALA A 111 3.43 -27.47 -17.74
N PRO A 112 2.35 -28.22 -18.06
CA PRO A 112 1.44 -28.77 -17.06
C PRO A 112 2.10 -29.68 -16.03
N ASN A 113 1.57 -29.67 -14.81
CA ASN A 113 2.01 -30.50 -13.68
C ASN A 113 3.51 -30.37 -13.36
N PRO A 114 4.01 -29.14 -13.13
CA PRO A 114 5.39 -28.95 -12.73
C PRO A 114 5.66 -29.56 -11.35
N PRO A 115 6.90 -29.92 -11.01
CA PRO A 115 7.29 -30.21 -9.63
C PRO A 115 6.97 -29.06 -8.68
N SER A 116 6.85 -29.35 -7.38
CA SER A 116 6.82 -28.30 -6.35
C SER A 116 8.04 -27.37 -6.47
N ASP A 117 7.90 -26.14 -6.04
CA ASP A 117 8.99 -25.13 -6.02
C ASP A 117 9.55 -24.78 -7.41
N THR A 118 8.80 -24.99 -8.49
CA THR A 118 9.24 -24.65 -9.85
C THR A 118 9.16 -23.12 -10.07
N ARG A 119 10.23 -22.56 -10.62
CA ARG A 119 10.32 -21.18 -11.08
C ARG A 119 10.51 -21.14 -12.59
N VAL A 120 9.73 -20.32 -13.30
CA VAL A 120 9.75 -20.30 -14.77
C VAL A 120 11.04 -19.66 -15.27
N LEU A 121 11.37 -18.45 -14.82
CA LEU A 121 12.60 -17.75 -15.19
C LEU A 121 13.35 -17.31 -13.93
N VAL A 122 14.61 -17.72 -13.82
CA VAL A 122 15.44 -17.49 -12.62
C VAL A 122 16.67 -16.65 -12.95
N ILE A 123 16.86 -15.59 -12.15
CA ILE A 123 18.08 -14.79 -12.04
C ILE A 123 18.59 -14.99 -10.62
N LEU A 124 19.60 -15.83 -10.43
CA LEU A 124 20.11 -16.19 -9.10
C LEU A 124 21.62 -16.07 -9.05
N ASN A 125 22.14 -15.33 -8.07
CA ASN A 125 23.57 -15.05 -7.91
C ASN A 125 24.20 -14.52 -9.20
N ALA A 126 23.52 -13.60 -9.88
CA ALA A 126 23.90 -13.11 -11.18
C ALA A 126 23.92 -11.57 -11.23
N SER A 127 24.62 -11.02 -12.22
CA SER A 127 24.77 -9.56 -12.33
C SER A 127 24.81 -9.09 -13.78
N ASN A 128 24.48 -7.78 -13.96
CA ASN A 128 24.57 -7.09 -15.25
C ASN A 128 23.70 -7.79 -16.32
N ILE A 129 22.40 -7.85 -16.06
CA ILE A 129 21.42 -8.47 -16.95
C ILE A 129 20.48 -7.40 -17.48
N THR A 130 20.24 -7.42 -18.77
CA THR A 130 19.25 -6.57 -19.44
C THR A 130 18.22 -7.44 -20.16
N ILE A 131 16.94 -7.18 -19.92
CA ILE A 131 15.82 -7.79 -20.62
C ILE A 131 15.04 -6.67 -21.32
N ALA A 132 15.14 -6.63 -22.65
CA ALA A 132 14.45 -5.68 -23.50
C ALA A 132 13.14 -6.28 -24.04
N GLY A 133 12.21 -5.42 -24.43
CA GLY A 133 10.86 -5.79 -24.85
C GLY A 133 9.99 -6.23 -23.68
N THR A 134 8.94 -7.00 -23.94
CA THR A 134 8.04 -7.50 -22.91
C THR A 134 8.29 -8.99 -22.63
N LEU A 135 8.84 -9.29 -21.47
CA LEU A 135 8.91 -10.64 -20.94
C LEU A 135 7.53 -11.08 -20.49
N GLU A 136 6.80 -11.85 -21.31
CA GLU A 136 5.52 -12.43 -20.90
C GLU A 136 5.73 -13.84 -20.34
N ILE A 137 5.20 -14.09 -19.13
CA ILE A 137 5.25 -15.38 -18.43
C ILE A 137 3.83 -15.80 -18.04
N ASP A 138 3.41 -16.96 -18.53
CA ASP A 138 2.18 -17.65 -18.17
C ASP A 138 2.53 -18.85 -17.28
N GLY A 139 2.17 -18.76 -16.00
CA GLY A 139 2.45 -19.82 -15.03
C GLY A 139 1.50 -21.00 -15.11
N SER A 140 0.47 -20.95 -15.99
CA SER A 140 -0.48 -22.05 -16.25
C SER A 140 -1.13 -22.62 -14.99
N ALA A 141 -1.46 -21.77 -13.99
CA ALA A 141 -1.96 -22.19 -12.66
C ALA A 141 -3.13 -23.18 -12.72
N SER A 142 -4.02 -23.03 -13.72
CA SER A 142 -5.17 -23.93 -13.92
C SER A 142 -4.80 -25.39 -14.23
N THR A 143 -3.56 -25.64 -14.62
CA THR A 143 -3.04 -26.99 -14.94
C THR A 143 -2.27 -27.62 -13.78
N VAL A 144 -2.05 -26.87 -12.69
CA VAL A 144 -1.32 -27.36 -11.52
C VAL A 144 -2.23 -28.23 -10.66
N LYS A 145 -1.80 -29.44 -10.36
CA LYS A 145 -2.54 -30.35 -9.47
C LYS A 145 -2.31 -30.02 -8.01
N THR A 146 -3.33 -30.22 -7.20
CA THR A 146 -3.55 -29.77 -5.82
C THR A 146 -2.56 -30.23 -4.72
N ALA A 147 -1.43 -30.80 -5.03
CA ALA A 147 -0.43 -31.21 -4.04
C ALA A 147 0.87 -30.41 -4.10
N VAL A 148 0.85 -29.27 -4.79
CA VAL A 148 2.03 -28.44 -5.01
C VAL A 148 2.04 -27.32 -3.98
N ASN A 149 3.22 -27.00 -3.44
CA ASN A 149 3.35 -25.89 -2.51
C ASN A 149 3.26 -24.53 -3.25
N ASP A 150 3.21 -23.47 -2.50
CA ASP A 150 3.00 -22.10 -2.95
C ASP A 150 4.24 -21.43 -3.60
N GLN A 151 5.34 -22.17 -3.83
CA GLN A 151 6.61 -21.65 -4.34
C GLN A 151 6.77 -21.77 -5.87
N LEU A 152 5.66 -21.85 -6.61
CA LEU A 152 5.65 -21.84 -8.06
C LEU A 152 5.62 -20.41 -8.60
N HIS A 153 6.81 -19.85 -8.88
CA HIS A 153 6.95 -18.46 -9.28
C HIS A 153 7.14 -18.26 -10.78
N GLY A 154 6.66 -17.14 -11.31
CA GLY A 154 6.93 -16.73 -12.69
C GLY A 154 8.36 -16.23 -12.85
N LEU A 155 8.62 -14.97 -12.55
CA LEU A 155 9.96 -14.37 -12.53
C LEU A 155 10.51 -14.41 -11.11
N PHE A 156 11.69 -15.00 -10.96
CA PHE A 156 12.39 -15.10 -9.69
C PHE A 156 13.78 -14.47 -9.79
N ILE A 157 14.01 -13.36 -9.05
CA ILE A 157 15.30 -12.68 -8.97
C ILE A 157 15.77 -12.77 -7.51
N SER A 158 16.95 -13.33 -7.26
CA SER A 158 17.48 -13.45 -5.90
C SER A 158 18.99 -13.29 -5.85
N SER A 159 19.47 -12.62 -4.80
CA SER A 159 20.91 -12.43 -4.51
C SER A 159 21.71 -11.95 -5.72
N SER A 160 21.13 -11.03 -6.49
CA SER A 160 21.60 -10.58 -7.78
C SER A 160 21.77 -9.06 -7.83
N GLN A 161 22.46 -8.53 -8.84
CA GLN A 161 22.72 -7.08 -8.89
C GLN A 161 22.74 -6.54 -10.33
N ASN A 162 22.38 -5.24 -10.48
CA ASN A 162 22.37 -4.52 -11.75
C ASN A 162 21.48 -5.23 -12.79
N ILE A 163 20.20 -5.34 -12.48
CA ILE A 163 19.22 -5.99 -13.34
C ILE A 163 18.30 -4.89 -13.92
N THR A 164 18.18 -4.85 -15.23
CA THR A 164 17.28 -3.94 -15.94
C THR A 164 16.28 -4.74 -16.77
N ILE A 165 15.00 -4.51 -16.55
CA ILE A 165 13.89 -5.13 -17.29
C ILE A 165 13.03 -4.00 -17.85
N GLU A 166 12.90 -3.93 -19.18
CA GLU A 166 12.07 -2.91 -19.82
C GLU A 166 10.60 -3.10 -19.49
N SER A 167 10.07 -4.32 -19.69
CA SER A 167 8.70 -4.66 -19.35
C SER A 167 8.57 -6.14 -18.98
N VAL A 168 7.77 -6.44 -17.97
CA VAL A 168 7.38 -7.81 -17.60
C VAL A 168 5.87 -7.91 -17.43
N TYR A 169 5.27 -8.92 -18.08
CA TYR A 169 3.91 -9.34 -17.88
C TYR A 169 3.89 -10.79 -17.36
N SER A 170 3.67 -10.96 -16.07
CA SER A 170 3.61 -12.29 -15.44
C SER A 170 2.20 -12.54 -14.91
N HIS A 171 1.63 -13.69 -15.27
CA HIS A 171 0.26 -14.00 -14.93
C HIS A 171 0.01 -15.48 -14.71
N ASP A 172 -1.09 -15.79 -14.07
CA ASP A 172 -1.57 -17.15 -13.82
C ASP A 172 -0.50 -18.07 -13.18
N CYS A 173 0.38 -17.50 -12.33
CA CYS A 173 1.32 -18.29 -11.54
C CYS A 173 0.62 -18.87 -10.30
N TYR A 174 0.89 -20.13 -9.97
CA TYR A 174 0.30 -20.78 -8.80
C TYR A 174 0.83 -20.18 -7.48
N GLY A 175 2.09 -19.77 -7.43
CA GLY A 175 2.70 -18.96 -6.37
C GLY A 175 2.69 -17.48 -6.73
N ASP A 176 3.89 -16.88 -6.76
CA ASP A 176 4.05 -15.46 -7.06
C ASP A 176 4.29 -15.21 -8.55
N ASN A 177 3.73 -14.12 -9.07
CA ASN A 177 4.04 -13.71 -10.44
C ASN A 177 5.47 -13.18 -10.56
N ILE A 178 5.88 -12.30 -9.64
CA ILE A 178 7.25 -11.75 -9.60
C ILE A 178 7.76 -11.84 -8.15
N PHE A 179 8.92 -12.42 -7.98
CA PHE A 179 9.68 -12.40 -6.74
C PHE A 179 11.02 -11.72 -6.97
N VAL A 180 11.31 -10.66 -6.20
CA VAL A 180 12.62 -10.01 -6.17
C VAL A 180 13.11 -10.04 -4.73
N GLY A 181 14.22 -10.75 -4.48
CA GLY A 181 14.65 -10.96 -3.10
C GLY A 181 16.11 -11.33 -2.94
N GLY A 182 16.42 -11.84 -1.77
CA GLY A 182 17.74 -12.28 -1.34
C GLY A 182 17.74 -12.61 0.13
N THR A 183 18.88 -12.52 0.77
CA THR A 183 19.02 -12.49 2.23
C THR A 183 19.56 -11.13 2.66
N GLU A 184 19.51 -10.83 3.94
CA GLU A 184 20.10 -9.58 4.44
C GLU A 184 21.61 -9.52 4.18
N GLU A 185 22.30 -10.66 4.24
CA GLU A 185 23.73 -10.78 3.96
C GLU A 185 24.06 -10.68 2.46
N ILE A 186 23.20 -11.26 1.63
CA ILE A 186 23.37 -11.27 0.17
C ILE A 186 22.06 -10.77 -0.47
N PRO A 187 21.75 -9.48 -0.35
CA PRO A 187 20.54 -8.92 -0.94
C PRO A 187 20.64 -8.85 -2.47
N THR A 188 19.49 -8.71 -3.10
CA THR A 188 19.44 -8.22 -4.48
C THR A 188 19.61 -6.70 -4.46
N VAL A 189 20.43 -6.17 -5.37
CA VAL A 189 20.80 -4.75 -5.40
C VAL A 189 20.65 -4.16 -6.79
N ASN A 190 20.14 -2.93 -6.86
CA ASN A 190 20.01 -2.15 -8.10
C ASN A 190 19.22 -2.90 -9.19
N VAL A 191 17.92 -3.01 -8.96
CA VAL A 191 16.97 -3.58 -9.92
C VAL A 191 16.07 -2.47 -10.45
N HIS A 192 16.02 -2.34 -11.76
CA HIS A 192 15.14 -1.41 -12.47
C HIS A 192 14.15 -2.17 -13.35
N ILE A 193 12.87 -1.89 -13.18
CA ILE A 193 11.77 -2.43 -13.99
C ILE A 193 10.97 -1.25 -14.56
N GLY A 194 10.98 -1.10 -15.88
CA GLY A 194 10.23 -0.02 -16.53
C GLY A 194 8.72 -0.21 -16.38
N TYR A 195 8.20 -1.39 -16.71
CA TYR A 195 6.79 -1.71 -16.52
C TYR A 195 6.60 -3.14 -15.99
N ALA A 196 5.91 -3.27 -14.87
CA ALA A 196 5.48 -4.54 -14.31
C ALA A 196 3.96 -4.66 -14.41
N ARG A 197 3.46 -5.67 -15.13
CA ARG A 197 2.06 -6.07 -15.12
C ARG A 197 1.96 -7.47 -14.56
N CYS A 198 1.13 -7.63 -13.53
CA CYS A 198 0.87 -8.93 -12.92
C CYS A 198 -0.63 -9.17 -12.81
N GLU A 199 -1.07 -10.39 -13.13
CA GLU A 199 -2.47 -10.77 -13.05
C GLU A 199 -2.63 -12.19 -12.50
N THR A 200 -3.67 -12.39 -11.69
CA THR A 200 -4.12 -13.73 -11.27
C THR A 200 -3.01 -14.58 -10.64
N ALA A 201 -2.27 -14.03 -9.68
CA ALA A 201 -1.35 -14.83 -8.87
C ALA A 201 -2.10 -15.74 -7.92
N GLY A 202 -1.63 -16.93 -7.69
CA GLY A 202 -2.15 -17.81 -6.64
C GLY A 202 -1.86 -17.26 -5.25
N ARG A 203 -0.65 -16.77 -5.00
CA ARG A 203 -0.21 -16.21 -3.73
C ARG A 203 -0.05 -14.69 -3.78
N LYS A 204 0.92 -14.18 -4.52
CA LYS A 204 1.25 -12.76 -4.59
C LYS A 204 1.53 -12.31 -6.02
N ASN A 205 1.13 -11.09 -6.38
CA ASN A 205 1.52 -10.56 -7.69
C ASN A 205 2.98 -10.12 -7.72
N PHE A 206 3.43 -9.40 -6.69
CA PHE A 206 4.80 -8.91 -6.62
C PHE A 206 5.30 -9.03 -5.17
N VAL A 207 6.36 -9.79 -4.97
CA VAL A 207 7.02 -9.95 -3.67
C VAL A 207 8.36 -9.23 -3.68
N VAL A 208 8.61 -8.46 -2.64
CA VAL A 208 9.90 -7.82 -2.36
C VAL A 208 10.41 -8.38 -1.04
N HIS A 209 11.54 -9.09 -1.11
CA HIS A 209 12.23 -9.61 0.05
C HIS A 209 13.44 -8.73 0.36
N PHE A 210 14.63 -9.15 0.64
CA PHE A 210 15.79 -8.28 0.86
C PHE A 210 16.30 -7.68 -0.46
N VAL A 211 15.82 -6.49 -0.83
CA VAL A 211 16.22 -5.78 -2.05
C VAL A 211 16.62 -4.34 -1.71
N ASP A 212 17.83 -3.97 -2.04
CA ASP A 212 18.27 -2.59 -1.97
C ASP A 212 18.23 -1.93 -3.35
N GLN A 213 17.70 -0.70 -3.44
CA GLN A 213 17.55 0.06 -4.68
C GLN A 213 16.72 -0.67 -5.75
N LEU A 214 15.52 -1.10 -5.37
CA LEU A 214 14.50 -1.47 -6.36
C LEU A 214 13.82 -0.21 -6.87
N HIS A 215 13.78 -0.03 -8.19
CA HIS A 215 13.02 1.02 -8.84
C HIS A 215 12.09 0.43 -9.91
N VAL A 216 10.79 0.67 -9.75
CA VAL A 216 9.75 0.28 -10.70
C VAL A 216 9.04 1.55 -11.19
N ASN A 217 9.17 1.88 -12.49
CA ASN A 217 8.54 3.10 -12.99
C ASN A 217 7.01 2.98 -12.94
N ARG A 218 6.47 1.85 -13.38
CA ARG A 218 5.03 1.59 -13.34
C ARG A 218 4.74 0.14 -13.02
N ALA A 219 3.84 -0.08 -12.06
CA ALA A 219 3.30 -1.40 -11.77
C ALA A 219 1.77 -1.41 -11.83
N VAL A 220 1.19 -2.46 -12.43
CA VAL A 220 -0.24 -2.76 -12.40
C VAL A 220 -0.40 -4.20 -11.92
N LEU A 221 -0.93 -4.35 -10.71
CA LEU A 221 -1.06 -5.63 -10.01
C LEU A 221 -2.55 -5.94 -9.85
N ASN A 222 -3.04 -6.93 -10.57
CA ASN A 222 -4.48 -7.23 -10.65
C ASN A 222 -4.76 -8.65 -10.15
N ASN A 223 -5.46 -8.76 -9.03
CA ASN A 223 -5.97 -9.99 -8.45
C ASN A 223 -7.50 -10.06 -8.45
N SER A 224 -8.18 -9.33 -9.34
CA SER A 224 -9.65 -9.26 -9.35
C SER A 224 -10.35 -10.61 -9.59
N ARG A 225 -9.64 -11.63 -10.05
CA ARG A 225 -10.16 -12.98 -10.28
C ARG A 225 -9.98 -13.93 -9.07
N GLY A 226 -9.42 -13.42 -7.97
CA GLY A 226 -9.06 -14.26 -6.82
C GLY A 226 -7.80 -15.08 -7.07
N GLY A 227 -7.26 -15.68 -6.02
CA GLY A 227 -6.10 -16.58 -6.12
C GLY A 227 -6.44 -17.94 -6.74
N ALA A 228 -5.43 -18.78 -6.98
CA ALA A 228 -5.61 -20.16 -7.37
C ALA A 228 -6.47 -20.93 -6.35
N PRO A 229 -7.20 -21.99 -6.76
CA PRO A 229 -8.03 -22.77 -5.84
C PRO A 229 -7.21 -23.25 -4.62
N GLY A 230 -7.66 -22.88 -3.42
CA GLY A 230 -7.00 -23.22 -2.16
C GLY A 230 -6.21 -22.07 -1.52
N PHE A 231 -6.02 -20.94 -2.20
CA PHE A 231 -5.41 -19.74 -1.63
C PHE A 231 -6.45 -18.67 -1.36
N THR A 232 -6.62 -18.33 -0.09
CA THR A 232 -7.42 -17.18 0.36
C THR A 232 -6.47 -16.06 0.72
N GLY A 233 -6.49 -14.95 0.00
CA GLY A 233 -5.74 -13.75 0.37
C GLY A 233 -4.48 -13.49 -0.45
N ALA A 234 -4.60 -13.55 -1.78
CA ALA A 234 -3.56 -13.07 -2.67
C ALA A 234 -3.35 -11.56 -2.50
N ASN A 235 -2.19 -11.15 -1.96
CA ASN A 235 -1.81 -9.74 -1.92
C ASN A 235 -1.29 -9.31 -3.29
N SER A 236 -1.52 -8.04 -3.65
CA SER A 236 -0.95 -7.51 -4.89
C SER A 236 0.54 -7.22 -4.74
N LEU A 237 0.94 -6.44 -3.74
CA LEU A 237 2.35 -6.20 -3.38
C LEU A 237 2.60 -6.65 -1.95
N ASP A 238 3.67 -7.40 -1.74
CA ASP A 238 4.08 -7.86 -0.42
C ASP A 238 5.57 -7.58 -0.17
N LEU A 239 5.88 -6.87 0.93
CA LEU A 239 7.23 -6.72 1.45
C LEU A 239 7.36 -7.68 2.63
N GLU A 240 8.10 -8.77 2.46
CA GLU A 240 8.08 -9.95 3.33
C GLU A 240 9.50 -10.43 3.68
N PRO A 241 10.28 -9.73 4.52
CA PRO A 241 11.55 -10.27 4.98
C PRO A 241 11.34 -11.34 6.05
N ASP A 242 11.83 -12.55 5.83
CA ASP A 242 11.68 -13.67 6.76
C ASP A 242 12.41 -13.47 8.10
N VAL A 243 13.64 -13.01 8.05
CA VAL A 243 14.46 -12.73 9.23
C VAL A 243 15.28 -11.47 8.99
N PHE A 244 14.96 -10.41 9.69
CA PHE A 244 15.67 -9.13 9.58
C PHE A 244 16.49 -8.86 10.83
N LYS A 245 17.82 -8.79 10.68
CA LYS A 245 18.78 -8.52 11.77
C LYS A 245 19.05 -7.02 11.97
N GLY A 246 18.62 -6.19 11.00
CA GLY A 246 18.78 -4.74 11.08
C GLY A 246 20.20 -4.23 10.85
N THR A 247 20.98 -4.95 10.05
CA THR A 247 22.37 -4.58 9.75
C THR A 247 22.49 -3.69 8.52
N ARG A 248 21.45 -3.61 7.68
CA ARG A 248 21.44 -2.87 6.40
C ARG A 248 20.16 -2.08 6.20
N SER A 249 20.26 -1.01 5.41
CA SER A 249 19.10 -0.25 4.94
C SER A 249 18.65 -0.78 3.58
N PHE A 250 17.33 -0.75 3.33
CA PHE A 250 16.70 -1.17 2.09
C PHE A 250 15.80 -0.05 1.58
N TYR A 251 15.87 0.24 0.29
CA TYR A 251 15.09 1.28 -0.37
C TYR A 251 14.41 0.74 -1.60
N GLN A 252 13.09 0.88 -1.66
CA GLN A 252 12.28 0.54 -2.82
C GLN A 252 11.46 1.74 -3.26
N ARG A 253 11.38 1.92 -4.56
CA ARG A 253 10.61 2.98 -5.18
C ARG A 253 9.71 2.46 -6.28
N PHE A 254 8.46 2.89 -6.24
CA PHE A 254 7.48 2.74 -7.31
C PHE A 254 7.03 4.14 -7.72
N ASP A 255 7.28 4.56 -8.97
CA ASP A 255 6.80 5.88 -9.40
C ASP A 255 5.28 5.88 -9.55
N SER A 256 4.70 4.79 -10.07
CA SER A 256 3.26 4.58 -10.15
C SER A 256 2.90 3.12 -9.87
N LEU A 257 2.02 2.91 -8.89
CA LEU A 257 1.51 1.60 -8.51
C LEU A 257 -0.02 1.61 -8.54
N THR A 258 -0.60 0.70 -9.30
CA THR A 258 -2.05 0.44 -9.30
C THR A 258 -2.29 -0.98 -8.82
N THR A 259 -3.15 -1.16 -7.82
CA THR A 259 -3.59 -2.47 -7.38
C THR A 259 -5.11 -2.63 -7.58
N ILE A 260 -5.51 -3.82 -7.98
CA ILE A 260 -6.93 -4.19 -8.18
C ILE A 260 -7.12 -5.57 -7.58
N GLY A 261 -7.94 -5.71 -6.54
CA GLY A 261 -8.06 -7.03 -5.94
C GLY A 261 -9.02 -7.15 -4.76
N PHE A 262 -8.90 -8.28 -4.09
CA PHE A 262 -9.70 -8.67 -2.94
C PHE A 262 -8.80 -8.73 -1.69
N GLY A 263 -8.93 -7.79 -0.77
CA GLY A 263 -8.26 -7.87 0.51
C GLY A 263 -6.98 -7.04 0.66
N ASN A 264 -6.03 -7.51 1.45
CA ASN A 264 -4.73 -6.86 1.68
C ASN A 264 -3.97 -6.68 0.37
N ASP A 265 -4.31 -5.65 -0.40
CA ASP A 265 -3.70 -5.44 -1.71
C ASP A 265 -2.24 -5.02 -1.60
N LEU A 266 -1.88 -4.33 -0.53
CA LEU A 266 -0.50 -4.01 -0.22
C LEU A 266 -0.21 -4.36 1.24
N SER A 267 0.69 -5.31 1.45
CA SER A 267 1.25 -5.64 2.75
C SER A 267 2.72 -5.23 2.77
N ALA A 268 3.07 -4.37 3.69
CA ALA A 268 4.43 -3.99 3.96
C ALA A 268 4.72 -4.32 5.42
N GLY A 269 5.22 -5.51 5.67
CA GLY A 269 5.30 -6.08 7.00
C GLY A 269 6.73 -6.37 7.47
N LEU A 270 7.13 -5.70 8.55
CA LEU A 270 8.32 -6.00 9.32
C LEU A 270 7.90 -6.11 10.77
N THR A 271 7.96 -7.30 11.34
CA THR A 271 7.48 -7.56 12.71
C THR A 271 8.39 -7.02 13.81
N ASP A 272 9.59 -6.51 13.49
CA ASP A 272 10.59 -6.11 14.47
C ASP A 272 10.86 -4.60 14.57
N ALA A 273 11.20 -4.14 15.75
CA ALA A 273 11.58 -2.76 16.06
C ALA A 273 12.75 -2.20 15.21
N ILE A 274 13.41 -3.04 14.43
CA ILE A 274 14.57 -2.74 13.59
C ILE A 274 14.19 -2.26 12.18
N ALA A 275 12.94 -2.33 11.84
CA ALA A 275 12.37 -1.95 10.54
C ALA A 275 12.60 -0.49 10.09
N ARG A 276 13.19 0.36 10.96
CA ARG A 276 13.59 1.74 10.64
C ARG A 276 14.46 1.89 9.41
N LEU A 277 15.15 0.81 9.05
CA LEU A 277 16.09 0.79 7.94
C LEU A 277 15.43 0.47 6.60
N TRP A 278 14.11 0.23 6.59
CA TRP A 278 13.37 -0.06 5.38
C TRP A 278 12.49 1.11 4.94
N THR A 279 12.67 1.55 3.71
CA THR A 279 11.89 2.64 3.13
C THR A 279 11.19 2.19 1.87
N LEU A 280 9.87 2.32 1.85
CA LEU A 280 9.03 2.20 0.67
C LEU A 280 8.57 3.59 0.25
N ASP A 281 8.95 4.00 -0.96
CA ASP A 281 8.62 5.29 -1.56
C ASP A 281 7.73 5.06 -2.79
N ILE A 282 6.53 5.65 -2.79
CA ILE A 282 5.56 5.49 -3.88
C ILE A 282 5.15 6.88 -4.38
N GLY A 283 5.41 7.15 -5.65
CA GLY A 283 4.99 8.41 -6.28
C GLY A 283 3.47 8.52 -6.34
N SER A 284 2.78 7.53 -6.92
CA SER A 284 1.32 7.46 -6.96
C SER A 284 0.84 6.04 -6.69
N LEU A 285 -0.06 5.88 -5.74
CA LEU A 285 -0.71 4.62 -5.39
C LEU A 285 -2.23 4.72 -5.59
N ASP A 286 -2.77 3.98 -6.57
CA ASP A 286 -4.21 3.83 -6.82
C ASP A 286 -4.64 2.41 -6.48
N MET A 287 -5.46 2.25 -5.44
CA MET A 287 -5.94 0.96 -4.95
C MET A 287 -7.45 0.84 -5.16
N ARG A 288 -7.87 -0.22 -5.84
CA ARG A 288 -9.28 -0.57 -6.06
C ARG A 288 -9.57 -1.90 -5.41
N VAL A 289 -10.22 -1.85 -4.26
CA VAL A 289 -10.46 -3.03 -3.43
C VAL A 289 -11.94 -3.43 -3.44
N SER A 290 -12.18 -4.74 -3.38
CA SER A 290 -13.51 -5.32 -3.27
C SER A 290 -13.47 -6.60 -2.42
N GLY A 291 -14.57 -6.91 -1.75
CA GLY A 291 -14.79 -8.23 -1.16
C GLY A 291 -14.07 -8.54 0.13
N SER A 292 -13.38 -7.64 0.81
CA SER A 292 -12.56 -8.00 1.95
C SER A 292 -12.91 -7.34 3.27
N VAL A 293 -12.67 -8.10 4.34
CA VAL A 293 -12.64 -7.64 5.72
C VAL A 293 -11.26 -7.13 6.18
N SER A 294 -10.23 -7.27 5.36
CA SER A 294 -8.84 -6.85 5.66
C SER A 294 -8.58 -5.39 5.28
N PRO A 295 -7.53 -4.72 5.83
CA PRO A 295 -7.16 -3.40 5.38
C PRO A 295 -6.69 -3.45 3.92
N ALA A 296 -6.96 -2.39 3.15
CA ALA A 296 -6.47 -2.28 1.78
C ALA A 296 -4.94 -2.13 1.77
N LEU A 297 -4.43 -1.22 2.59
CA LEU A 297 -3.00 -0.96 2.78
C LEU A 297 -2.62 -1.25 4.23
N LEU A 298 -1.74 -2.22 4.42
CA LEU A 298 -1.21 -2.61 5.70
C LEU A 298 0.27 -2.24 5.80
N SER A 299 0.66 -1.45 6.80
CA SER A 299 2.03 -1.03 7.02
C SER A 299 2.52 -1.39 8.42
N TYR A 300 3.60 -2.17 8.49
CA TYR A 300 4.27 -2.53 9.73
C TYR A 300 5.73 -2.06 9.72
N GLY A 301 6.13 -1.32 10.72
CA GLY A 301 7.52 -1.15 11.10
C GLY A 301 8.46 -0.42 10.12
N LEU A 302 8.01 0.02 8.95
CA LEU A 302 8.86 0.66 7.94
C LEU A 302 8.60 2.18 7.84
N THR A 303 9.47 2.88 7.12
CA THR A 303 9.20 4.24 6.65
C THR A 303 8.43 4.14 5.33
N LEU A 304 7.20 4.67 5.31
CA LEU A 304 6.34 4.71 4.13
C LEU A 304 6.21 6.15 3.65
N LYS A 305 6.54 6.39 2.39
CA LYS A 305 6.36 7.69 1.72
C LYS A 305 5.47 7.53 0.52
N ILE A 306 4.42 8.34 0.41
CA ILE A 306 3.50 8.32 -0.73
C ILE A 306 3.16 9.76 -1.13
N ASN A 307 3.43 10.13 -2.39
CA ASN A 307 3.03 11.45 -2.84
C ASN A 307 1.51 11.54 -3.03
N HIS A 308 0.93 10.57 -3.74
CA HIS A 308 -0.51 10.54 -4.00
C HIS A 308 -1.08 9.16 -3.69
N LEU A 309 -1.96 9.08 -2.70
CA LEU A 309 -2.68 7.87 -2.31
C LEU A 309 -4.16 7.98 -2.65
N ALA A 310 -4.68 7.02 -3.40
CA ALA A 310 -6.12 6.86 -3.59
C ALA A 310 -6.52 5.42 -3.25
N ILE A 311 -7.47 5.24 -2.32
CA ILE A 311 -8.05 3.94 -1.99
C ILE A 311 -9.56 4.02 -2.17
N ARG A 312 -10.09 3.15 -3.04
CA ARG A 312 -11.53 3.02 -3.27
C ARG A 312 -11.99 1.61 -2.99
N SER A 313 -12.96 1.48 -2.08
CA SER A 313 -13.69 0.23 -1.87
C SER A 313 -15.01 0.26 -2.66
N THR A 314 -15.16 -0.65 -3.61
CA THR A 314 -16.32 -0.66 -4.52
C THR A 314 -17.56 -1.29 -3.93
N ASP A 315 -17.42 -2.08 -2.89
CA ASP A 315 -18.50 -2.81 -2.21
C ASP A 315 -18.62 -2.46 -0.71
N HIS A 316 -17.85 -1.47 -0.26
CA HIS A 316 -17.82 -0.97 1.13
C HIS A 316 -17.43 -2.03 2.18
N LYS A 317 -16.68 -3.07 1.80
CA LYS A 317 -16.29 -4.16 2.70
C LYS A 317 -14.85 -4.06 3.22
N ALA A 318 -14.03 -3.12 2.73
CA ALA A 318 -12.72 -2.88 3.32
C ALA A 318 -12.86 -2.34 4.75
N ASN A 319 -12.41 -3.09 5.75
CA ASN A 319 -12.52 -2.68 7.16
C ASN A 319 -11.69 -1.43 7.47
N PHE A 320 -10.54 -1.27 6.79
CA PHE A 320 -9.68 -0.12 6.90
C PHE A 320 -9.14 0.24 5.51
N GLY A 321 -8.97 1.53 5.25
CA GLY A 321 -8.22 1.98 4.07
C GLY A 321 -6.72 1.75 4.30
N LEU A 322 -6.11 2.53 5.19
CA LEU A 322 -4.74 2.36 5.67
C LEU A 322 -4.77 1.89 7.13
N GLN A 323 -4.18 0.73 7.40
CA GLN A 323 -3.86 0.31 8.75
C GLN A 323 -2.36 0.36 8.97
N THR A 324 -1.91 0.98 10.05
CA THR A 324 -0.51 0.98 10.45
C THR A 324 -0.33 0.50 11.87
N ILE A 325 0.63 -0.39 12.04
CA ILE A 325 1.04 -0.92 13.36
C ILE A 325 2.56 -0.89 13.38
N TYR A 326 3.18 -0.32 14.40
CA TYR A 326 4.65 -0.17 14.55
C TYR A 326 5.37 0.71 13.51
N SER A 327 4.70 1.26 12.50
CA SER A 327 5.36 2.07 11.48
C SER A 327 5.98 3.30 12.11
N GLN A 328 7.26 3.51 11.82
CA GLN A 328 8.04 4.58 12.43
C GLN A 328 7.62 5.95 11.87
N PHE A 329 7.46 6.03 10.56
CA PHE A 329 7.11 7.26 9.90
C PHE A 329 6.32 6.99 8.63
N ILE A 330 5.16 7.61 8.52
CA ILE A 330 4.32 7.60 7.33
C ILE A 330 4.15 9.04 6.87
N ASP A 331 4.61 9.33 5.67
CA ASP A 331 4.53 10.64 5.04
C ASP A 331 3.74 10.55 3.74
N ILE A 332 2.57 11.19 3.72
CA ILE A 332 1.66 11.18 2.57
C ILE A 332 1.36 12.62 2.18
N ALA A 333 1.79 13.04 1.00
CA ALA A 333 1.51 14.40 0.56
C ALA A 333 0.01 14.62 0.31
N SER A 334 -0.68 13.67 -0.32
CA SER A 334 -2.13 13.71 -0.44
C SER A 334 -2.75 12.30 -0.38
N ALA A 335 -3.85 12.16 0.33
CA ALA A 335 -4.60 10.91 0.46
C ALA A 335 -6.08 11.12 0.15
N LYS A 336 -6.68 10.17 -0.56
CA LYS A 336 -8.12 10.09 -0.80
C LYS A 336 -8.63 8.69 -0.51
N PHE A 337 -9.63 8.61 0.36
CA PHE A 337 -10.34 7.37 0.69
C PHE A 337 -11.80 7.51 0.28
N ASP A 338 -12.33 6.49 -0.40
CA ASP A 338 -13.69 6.49 -0.92
C ASP A 338 -14.36 5.13 -0.67
N GLY A 339 -15.52 5.16 -0.02
CA GLY A 339 -16.34 3.98 0.23
C GLY A 339 -15.76 2.96 1.20
N ILE A 340 -14.80 3.34 2.07
CA ILE A 340 -14.25 2.43 3.08
C ILE A 340 -15.32 2.03 4.08
N GLY A 341 -15.43 0.75 4.42
CA GLY A 341 -16.44 0.20 5.32
C GLY A 341 -16.17 0.41 6.80
N GLY A 342 -15.02 0.93 7.17
CA GLY A 342 -14.59 1.27 8.53
C GLY A 342 -13.79 2.55 8.55
N PRO A 343 -12.78 2.70 9.45
CA PRO A 343 -11.87 3.82 9.44
C PRO A 343 -11.09 3.95 8.12
N ALA A 344 -11.05 5.15 7.54
CA ALA A 344 -10.18 5.43 6.40
C ALA A 344 -8.71 5.21 6.77
N ILE A 345 -8.33 5.64 7.98
CA ILE A 345 -7.00 5.38 8.55
C ILE A 345 -7.15 4.83 9.96
N TYR A 346 -6.44 3.76 10.26
CA TYR A 346 -6.31 3.20 11.59
C TYR A 346 -4.83 3.07 11.97
N ALA A 347 -4.41 3.82 12.97
CA ALA A 347 -3.07 3.74 13.53
C ALA A 347 -3.10 3.14 14.93
N ALA A 348 -2.43 2.01 15.13
CA ALA A 348 -2.36 1.31 16.39
C ALA A 348 -0.96 1.38 16.99
N PHE A 349 -0.91 1.58 18.31
CA PHE A 349 0.30 1.45 19.11
C PHE A 349 0.52 0.00 19.51
N ASN A 350 1.79 -0.40 19.54
CA ASN A 350 2.19 -1.62 20.22
C ASN A 350 3.50 -1.36 20.98
N ALA A 351 3.57 -1.86 22.21
CA ALA A 351 4.70 -1.66 23.12
C ALA A 351 6.05 -2.13 22.55
N ALA A 352 6.06 -3.15 21.70
CA ALA A 352 7.29 -3.68 21.11
C ALA A 352 7.85 -2.83 19.95
N GLY A 353 7.00 -2.13 19.19
CA GLY A 353 7.39 -1.44 17.95
C GLY A 353 7.46 0.08 18.01
N GLY A 354 6.96 0.69 19.10
CA GLY A 354 6.96 2.14 19.26
C GLY A 354 5.70 2.83 18.73
N LYS A 355 5.75 4.16 18.65
CA LYS A 355 4.63 5.01 18.27
C LYS A 355 4.66 5.32 16.78
N PRO A 356 3.59 5.05 16.00
CA PRO A 356 3.50 5.51 14.64
C PRO A 356 3.46 7.05 14.59
N ARG A 357 4.11 7.62 13.55
CA ARG A 357 4.04 9.04 13.23
C ARG A 357 3.50 9.21 11.83
N LEU A 358 2.33 9.82 11.73
CA LEU A 358 1.64 10.06 10.47
C LEU A 358 1.68 11.54 10.15
N HIS A 359 2.24 11.87 9.02
CA HIS A 359 2.22 13.21 8.43
C HIS A 359 1.45 13.15 7.10
N ILE A 360 0.36 13.90 6.99
CA ILE A 360 -0.49 13.91 5.80
C ILE A 360 -0.75 15.37 5.41
N GLY A 361 -0.28 15.75 4.22
CA GLY A 361 -0.47 17.12 3.73
C GLY A 361 -1.94 17.43 3.48
N SER A 362 -2.64 16.59 2.72
CA SER A 362 -4.09 16.69 2.50
C SER A 362 -4.77 15.32 2.56
N LEU A 363 -5.92 15.27 3.20
CA LEU A 363 -6.69 14.04 3.45
C LEU A 363 -8.15 14.25 3.07
N GLY A 364 -8.63 13.55 2.05
CA GLY A 364 -10.04 13.46 1.66
C GLY A 364 -10.64 12.11 2.07
N MET A 365 -11.80 12.12 2.72
CA MET A 365 -12.51 10.92 3.17
C MET A 365 -13.98 11.02 2.78
N TYR A 366 -14.47 10.05 1.98
CA TYR A 366 -15.81 10.08 1.40
C TYR A 366 -16.53 8.78 1.74
N GLY A 367 -17.69 8.90 2.37
CA GLY A 367 -18.51 7.75 2.80
C GLY A 367 -19.14 6.98 1.64
N SER A 368 -19.47 7.67 0.54
CA SER A 368 -19.99 7.10 -0.72
C SER A 368 -21.08 6.02 -0.55
N GLY A 369 -21.95 6.19 0.47
CA GLY A 369 -23.04 5.24 0.76
C GLY A 369 -22.69 4.12 1.72
N SER A 370 -21.46 4.05 2.24
CA SER A 370 -21.10 3.11 3.30
C SER A 370 -21.84 3.42 4.61
N THR A 371 -22.40 2.41 5.25
CA THR A 371 -23.09 2.54 6.54
C THR A 371 -22.13 2.53 7.75
N LEU A 372 -20.87 2.19 7.53
CA LEU A 372 -19.85 2.06 8.59
C LEU A 372 -18.66 2.99 8.39
N ALA A 373 -18.68 3.84 7.35
CA ALA A 373 -17.58 4.74 7.03
C ALA A 373 -17.24 5.66 8.21
N SER A 374 -16.00 5.67 8.61
CA SER A 374 -15.45 6.61 9.58
C SER A 374 -14.12 7.19 9.08
N GLY A 375 -13.65 8.23 9.76
CA GLY A 375 -12.44 8.93 9.34
C GLY A 375 -11.16 8.29 9.89
N VAL A 376 -10.39 9.08 10.62
CA VAL A 376 -9.11 8.65 11.20
C VAL A 376 -9.31 8.17 12.62
N ARG A 377 -8.83 6.98 12.94
CA ARG A 377 -8.73 6.45 14.29
C ARG A 377 -7.26 6.24 14.67
N ILE A 378 -6.87 6.82 15.81
CA ILE A 378 -5.52 6.71 16.37
C ILE A 378 -5.61 6.10 17.76
N ASP A 379 -5.05 4.92 17.93
CA ASP A 379 -4.99 4.22 19.22
C ASP A 379 -3.61 4.39 19.91
N GLY A 380 -2.74 5.21 19.37
CA GLY A 380 -1.43 5.58 19.88
C GLY A 380 -0.57 6.23 18.79
N GLY A 381 0.30 7.17 19.16
CA GLY A 381 1.20 7.85 18.24
C GLY A 381 0.84 9.28 17.91
N ASP A 382 1.49 9.82 16.88
CA ASP A 382 1.39 11.21 16.49
C ASP A 382 0.75 11.33 15.10
N LEU A 383 -0.22 12.23 14.96
CA LEU A 383 -0.88 12.58 13.71
C LEU A 383 -0.71 14.06 13.41
N TYR A 384 -0.25 14.38 12.23
CA TYR A 384 -0.35 15.71 11.67
C TYR A 384 -1.11 15.66 10.34
N VAL A 385 -2.12 16.52 10.16
CA VAL A 385 -2.86 16.69 8.90
C VAL A 385 -2.95 18.17 8.57
N GLY A 386 -2.42 18.58 7.43
CA GLY A 386 -2.52 19.95 6.95
C GLY A 386 -3.97 20.32 6.61
N THR A 387 -4.61 19.55 5.74
CA THR A 387 -6.04 19.72 5.41
C THR A 387 -6.78 18.39 5.46
N MET A 388 -7.87 18.33 6.20
CA MET A 388 -8.77 17.18 6.32
C MET A 388 -10.14 17.56 5.75
N ASP A 389 -10.60 16.87 4.71
CA ASP A 389 -11.95 17.02 4.12
C ASP A 389 -12.72 15.71 4.30
N ALA A 390 -13.79 15.74 5.07
CA ALA A 390 -14.62 14.60 5.36
C ALA A 390 -16.03 14.82 4.86
N GLN A 391 -16.59 13.86 4.11
CA GLN A 391 -17.92 13.96 3.57
C GLN A 391 -18.68 12.63 3.70
N ASP A 392 -19.94 12.72 4.16
CA ASP A 392 -20.90 11.62 4.25
C ASP A 392 -20.40 10.40 5.05
N LEU A 393 -19.53 10.64 6.05
CA LEU A 393 -19.10 9.61 6.99
C LEU A 393 -20.21 9.34 8.02
N THR A 394 -20.44 8.09 8.37
CA THR A 394 -21.40 7.70 9.42
C THR A 394 -20.77 7.77 10.81
N GLY A 395 -19.49 7.42 10.93
CA GLY A 395 -18.71 7.51 12.16
C GLY A 395 -18.03 8.86 12.36
N SER A 396 -17.20 8.98 13.39
CA SER A 396 -16.42 10.19 13.68
C SER A 396 -15.41 10.47 12.57
N THR A 397 -15.19 11.75 12.27
CA THR A 397 -14.15 12.18 11.33
C THR A 397 -12.75 11.94 11.90
N LEU A 398 -12.59 12.20 13.20
CA LEU A 398 -11.34 11.93 13.93
C LEU A 398 -11.68 11.29 15.29
N HIS A 399 -11.04 10.16 15.59
CA HIS A 399 -11.15 9.47 16.87
C HIS A 399 -9.76 9.24 17.46
N LEU A 400 -9.48 9.90 18.57
CA LEU A 400 -8.30 9.66 19.38
C LEU A 400 -8.68 8.70 20.50
N PHE A 401 -8.03 7.54 20.52
CA PHE A 401 -8.28 6.51 21.52
C PHE A 401 -6.98 6.19 22.25
N THR A 402 -6.95 6.39 23.56
CA THR A 402 -5.76 6.17 24.36
C THR A 402 -6.00 5.18 25.48
N THR A 403 -5.14 4.17 25.56
CA THR A 403 -5.11 3.22 26.68
C THR A 403 -3.72 3.18 27.32
N GLU A 404 -2.72 2.85 26.52
CA GLU A 404 -1.34 2.59 26.97
C GLU A 404 -0.34 3.64 26.49
N SER A 405 -0.66 4.40 25.45
CA SER A 405 0.24 5.38 24.83
C SER A 405 -0.43 6.72 24.61
N ASP A 406 0.33 7.80 24.87
CA ASP A 406 -0.10 9.14 24.52
C ASP A 406 -0.35 9.26 23.02
N VAL A 407 -1.36 10.04 22.68
CA VAL A 407 -1.71 10.41 21.32
C VAL A 407 -1.60 11.91 21.16
N MET A 408 -0.89 12.36 20.14
CA MET A 408 -0.88 13.76 19.74
C MET A 408 -1.48 13.90 18.34
N ALA A 409 -2.52 14.69 18.19
CA ALA A 409 -3.11 14.98 16.89
C ALA A 409 -3.15 16.49 16.64
N THR A 410 -2.67 16.89 15.47
CA THR A 410 -2.77 18.28 14.97
C THR A 410 -3.44 18.26 13.60
N VAL A 411 -4.49 19.05 13.43
CA VAL A 411 -5.16 19.27 12.15
C VAL A 411 -5.25 20.78 11.92
N ASP A 412 -4.63 21.27 10.86
CA ASP A 412 -4.60 22.71 10.58
C ASP A 412 -5.93 23.19 10.00
N ASN A 413 -6.51 22.46 9.05
CA ASN A 413 -7.79 22.79 8.45
C ASN A 413 -8.66 21.53 8.38
N MET A 414 -9.80 21.55 9.04
CA MET A 414 -10.78 20.46 9.02
C MET A 414 -12.08 20.96 8.38
N ILE A 415 -12.52 20.33 7.33
CA ILE A 415 -13.77 20.61 6.64
C ILE A 415 -14.63 19.34 6.72
N VAL A 416 -15.81 19.47 7.28
CA VAL A 416 -16.71 18.33 7.50
C VAL A 416 -18.06 18.60 6.87
N ARG A 417 -18.50 17.69 5.99
CA ARG A 417 -19.79 17.79 5.31
C ARG A 417 -20.62 16.54 5.59
N ASN A 418 -21.80 16.74 6.17
CA ASN A 418 -22.79 15.68 6.42
C ASN A 418 -22.20 14.43 7.10
N SER A 419 -21.20 14.59 7.95
CA SER A 419 -20.45 13.49 8.55
C SER A 419 -20.66 13.44 10.07
N GLY A 420 -20.52 12.22 10.62
CA GLY A 420 -20.76 11.92 12.03
C GLY A 420 -22.25 11.75 12.35
N THR A 421 -22.58 10.75 13.15
CA THR A 421 -23.94 10.56 13.66
C THR A 421 -24.09 11.19 15.03
N ASN A 422 -23.13 10.95 15.91
CA ASN A 422 -23.13 11.50 17.26
C ASN A 422 -22.14 12.67 17.39
N GLN A 423 -20.91 12.51 16.91
CA GLN A 423 -19.85 13.51 17.03
C GLN A 423 -18.97 13.54 15.77
N VAL A 424 -18.34 14.69 15.51
CA VAL A 424 -17.35 14.87 14.46
C VAL A 424 -15.98 14.38 14.96
N VAL A 425 -15.58 14.82 16.14
CA VAL A 425 -14.32 14.43 16.81
C VAL A 425 -14.63 13.75 18.13
N LEU A 426 -14.05 12.56 18.32
CA LEU A 426 -14.17 11.78 19.55
C LEU A 426 -12.79 11.63 20.19
N VAL A 427 -12.70 11.90 21.48
CA VAL A 427 -11.52 11.64 22.30
C VAL A 427 -11.90 10.71 23.44
N SER A 428 -11.34 9.49 23.41
CA SER A 428 -11.59 8.46 24.44
C SER A 428 -10.25 8.12 25.11
N SER A 429 -10.19 8.24 26.44
CA SER A 429 -9.00 7.93 27.22
C SER A 429 -9.34 6.96 28.36
N TYR A 430 -8.78 5.77 28.32
CA TYR A 430 -9.01 4.70 29.29
C TYR A 430 -7.69 4.23 29.92
N GLY A 431 -7.06 5.04 30.74
CA GLY A 431 -5.79 4.67 31.37
C GLY A 431 -4.93 5.88 31.76
N ALA A 432 -3.63 5.66 31.90
CA ALA A 432 -2.68 6.72 32.26
C ALA A 432 -2.23 7.57 31.05
N ALA A 433 -2.49 7.12 29.85
CA ALA A 433 -2.10 7.79 28.61
C ALA A 433 -2.88 9.09 28.39
N LYS A 434 -2.20 10.10 27.85
CA LYS A 434 -2.73 11.47 27.72
C LYS A 434 -2.93 11.85 26.26
N PRO A 435 -4.16 12.09 25.82
CA PRO A 435 -4.41 12.66 24.50
C PRO A 435 -4.08 14.15 24.48
N SER A 436 -3.52 14.61 23.37
CA SER A 436 -3.32 16.01 23.02
C SER A 436 -3.92 16.28 21.65
N LEU A 437 -4.78 17.27 21.54
CA LEU A 437 -5.50 17.61 20.31
C LEU A 437 -5.34 19.09 19.99
N ARG A 438 -4.89 19.40 18.77
CA ARG A 438 -4.88 20.75 18.23
C ARG A 438 -5.70 20.81 16.94
N LEU A 439 -6.75 21.60 16.93
CA LEU A 439 -7.57 21.91 15.75
C LEU A 439 -7.47 23.41 15.50
N ASN A 440 -6.82 23.83 14.41
CA ASN A 440 -6.60 25.25 14.15
C ASN A 440 -7.82 25.91 13.48
N ASN A 441 -8.34 25.31 12.40
CA ASN A 441 -9.54 25.79 11.71
C ASN A 441 -10.49 24.62 11.50
N VAL A 442 -11.74 24.76 11.91
CA VAL A 442 -12.78 23.73 11.71
C VAL A 442 -14.00 24.36 11.06
N ALA A 443 -14.45 23.79 9.96
CA ALA A 443 -15.70 24.15 9.29
C ALA A 443 -16.62 22.93 9.19
N VAL A 444 -17.84 23.04 9.69
CA VAL A 444 -18.83 21.96 9.69
C VAL A 444 -20.06 22.40 8.92
N PHE A 445 -20.43 21.65 7.90
CA PHE A 445 -21.59 21.85 7.04
C PHE A 445 -22.48 20.61 7.11
N ASP A 446 -23.58 20.68 7.82
CA ASP A 446 -24.51 19.57 7.95
C ASP A 446 -25.93 19.98 7.51
N THR A 447 -26.32 19.52 6.33
CA THR A 447 -27.62 19.80 5.71
C THR A 447 -28.63 18.68 5.92
N ARG A 448 -28.25 17.58 6.57
CA ARG A 448 -29.12 16.43 6.82
C ARG A 448 -30.30 16.79 7.72
N ALA A 449 -31.40 16.06 7.58
CA ALA A 449 -32.56 16.20 8.45
C ALA A 449 -32.20 15.88 9.92
N VAL A 450 -31.42 14.82 10.14
CA VAL A 450 -30.84 14.47 11.44
C VAL A 450 -29.38 14.87 11.41
N LYS A 451 -29.08 15.97 12.07
CA LYS A 451 -27.73 16.54 12.12
C LYS A 451 -26.86 15.83 13.14
N VAL A 452 -25.54 16.00 12.99
CA VAL A 452 -24.58 15.57 14.00
C VAL A 452 -24.90 16.23 15.35
N LYS A 453 -24.85 15.46 16.41
CA LYS A 453 -25.22 15.96 17.74
C LYS A 453 -24.16 16.86 18.35
N ARG A 454 -22.87 16.55 18.11
CA ARG A 454 -21.73 17.24 18.73
C ARG A 454 -20.59 17.41 17.74
N ILE A 455 -19.80 18.44 17.89
CA ILE A 455 -18.56 18.58 17.10
C ILE A 455 -17.42 17.85 17.81
N LEU A 456 -17.27 18.03 19.12
CA LEU A 456 -16.21 17.41 19.90
C LEU A 456 -16.80 16.71 21.13
N GLU A 457 -16.47 15.45 21.32
CA GLU A 457 -16.86 14.65 22.48
C GLU A 457 -15.64 14.07 23.17
N PHE A 458 -15.62 14.18 24.48
CA PHE A 458 -14.65 13.55 25.37
C PHE A 458 -15.37 12.52 26.23
N GLU A 459 -15.08 11.23 26.06
CA GLU A 459 -15.77 10.18 26.81
C GLU A 459 -15.23 10.02 28.24
N THR A 460 -13.91 10.08 28.40
CA THR A 460 -13.26 10.04 29.73
C THR A 460 -11.97 10.83 29.67
N LEU A 461 -11.80 11.77 30.58
CA LEU A 461 -10.61 12.61 30.59
C LEU A 461 -9.86 12.49 31.92
N ILE A 462 -8.85 11.65 31.91
CA ILE A 462 -7.78 11.68 32.88
C ILE A 462 -6.58 12.33 32.22
N GLY A 463 -6.36 13.63 32.46
CA GLY A 463 -5.09 14.27 32.15
C GLY A 463 -4.82 14.75 30.74
N MET A 464 -5.77 15.43 30.06
CA MET A 464 -5.44 16.12 28.79
C MET A 464 -4.33 17.15 28.97
N GLN A 465 -3.32 17.11 28.10
CA GLN A 465 -2.29 18.15 28.01
C GLN A 465 -2.36 18.81 26.62
N GLY A 466 -2.36 20.15 26.60
CA GLY A 466 -2.10 20.90 25.37
C GLY A 466 -3.19 20.90 24.30
N THR A 467 -4.46 20.70 24.64
CA THR A 467 -5.54 20.85 23.66
C THR A 467 -5.79 22.33 23.35
N SER A 468 -5.78 22.66 22.07
CA SER A 468 -6.13 23.99 21.57
C SER A 468 -7.13 23.89 20.43
N LEU A 469 -8.12 24.76 20.45
CA LEU A 469 -9.10 24.95 19.39
C LEU A 469 -8.92 26.37 18.84
N GLY A 470 -8.65 26.47 17.55
CA GLY A 470 -8.56 27.76 16.86
C GLY A 470 -9.94 28.25 16.40
N THR A 471 -10.04 28.65 15.16
CA THR A 471 -11.27 29.20 14.58
C THR A 471 -12.25 28.08 14.21
N LEU A 472 -13.52 28.29 14.55
CA LEU A 472 -14.62 27.44 14.14
C LEU A 472 -15.63 28.19 13.31
N TYR A 473 -15.92 27.67 12.14
CA TYR A 473 -16.98 28.15 11.28
C TYR A 473 -18.12 27.13 11.20
N ASN A 474 -19.30 27.58 11.64
CA ASN A 474 -20.53 26.79 11.56
C ASN A 474 -21.68 27.69 11.09
N PRO A 475 -22.01 27.66 9.77
CA PRO A 475 -23.06 28.50 9.21
C PRO A 475 -24.48 28.03 9.56
N TYR A 476 -24.61 26.81 10.06
CA TYR A 476 -25.87 26.24 10.46
C TYR A 476 -25.91 26.15 12.00
N SER A 477 -26.98 26.58 12.62
CA SER A 477 -27.16 26.46 14.08
C SER A 477 -27.12 24.99 14.51
N LEU A 478 -25.91 24.45 14.70
CA LEU A 478 -25.74 23.10 15.24
C LEU A 478 -26.03 23.09 16.74
N PRO A 479 -26.68 22.05 17.23
CA PRO A 479 -27.26 22.06 18.55
C PRO A 479 -26.24 22.12 19.70
N GLU A 480 -25.07 21.45 19.60
CA GLU A 480 -24.15 21.39 20.75
C GLU A 480 -22.69 21.23 20.34
N TRP A 481 -21.83 22.10 20.94
CA TRP A 481 -20.37 21.98 20.79
C TRP A 481 -19.75 20.91 21.67
N PHE A 482 -20.37 20.63 22.84
CA PHE A 482 -19.85 19.72 23.85
C PHE A 482 -20.97 18.94 24.54
N SER A 483 -20.62 17.76 25.09
CA SER A 483 -21.56 16.87 25.75
C SER A 483 -22.15 17.44 27.03
N THR A 484 -23.40 17.23 27.10
CA THR A 484 -24.35 17.06 28.22
C THR A 484 -23.91 17.41 29.63
N TYR A 485 -24.28 18.57 30.09
CA TYR A 485 -24.81 18.76 31.42
C TYR A 485 -25.84 19.90 31.37
N GLY A 486 -27.13 19.53 31.41
CA GLY A 486 -28.21 20.46 31.59
C GLY A 486 -28.37 21.51 30.48
N ASN A 487 -29.35 22.36 30.58
CA ASN A 487 -29.88 23.34 29.64
C ASN A 487 -28.93 24.36 28.98
N PHE A 488 -27.71 23.97 28.58
CA PHE A 488 -26.75 24.88 27.93
C PHE A 488 -26.81 24.81 26.43
N LYS A 489 -26.95 25.95 25.80
CA LYS A 489 -26.94 26.04 24.34
C LYS A 489 -25.52 26.06 23.75
N ARG A 490 -24.49 26.44 24.53
CA ARG A 490 -23.07 26.45 24.06
C ARG A 490 -22.12 26.53 25.26
N ALA A 491 -21.26 25.54 25.45
CA ALA A 491 -20.22 25.57 26.49
C ALA A 491 -18.92 24.92 26.03
N ILE A 492 -17.78 25.50 26.43
CA ILE A 492 -16.47 24.84 26.35
C ILE A 492 -16.21 24.22 27.73
N ARG A 493 -16.32 22.88 27.82
CA ARG A 493 -16.03 22.18 29.06
C ARG A 493 -14.94 21.13 28.79
N LEU A 494 -13.86 21.23 29.52
CA LEU A 494 -12.85 20.19 29.61
C LEU A 494 -13.18 19.35 30.86
N THR A 495 -13.62 18.11 30.69
CA THR A 495 -13.94 17.23 31.81
C THR A 495 -12.80 16.21 31.99
N GLY A 496 -12.03 16.41 33.02
CA GLY A 496 -11.16 15.40 33.64
C GLY A 496 -11.58 15.29 35.10
N GLY A 497 -11.24 14.20 35.79
CA GLY A 497 -11.69 13.86 37.13
C GLY A 497 -11.62 14.93 38.22
N ALA A 498 -11.13 16.15 37.93
CA ALA A 498 -11.28 17.36 38.70
C ALA A 498 -12.24 18.33 37.99
N VAL A 499 -13.15 18.92 38.70
CA VAL A 499 -14.08 19.93 38.18
C VAL A 499 -13.28 21.21 37.90
N LEU A 500 -12.96 21.47 36.62
CA LEU A 500 -12.22 22.67 36.20
C LEU A 500 -13.18 23.81 35.82
N PRO A 501 -12.76 25.09 36.02
CA PRO A 501 -13.49 26.24 35.52
C PRO A 501 -13.72 26.16 34.00
N ALA A 502 -14.86 26.62 33.52
CA ALA A 502 -15.26 26.60 32.13
C ALA A 502 -15.82 27.94 31.67
N VAL A 503 -15.84 28.17 30.34
CA VAL A 503 -16.50 29.34 29.74
C VAL A 503 -17.82 28.88 29.11
N PHE A 504 -18.92 29.56 29.47
CA PHE A 504 -20.26 29.27 28.97
C PHE A 504 -20.79 30.41 28.12
N ILE A 505 -21.55 30.11 27.08
CA ILE A 505 -22.35 31.07 26.33
C ILE A 505 -23.81 30.71 26.59
N VAL A 506 -24.58 31.64 27.16
CA VAL A 506 -25.92 31.37 27.67
C VAL A 506 -26.92 32.44 27.21
N GLU A 507 -28.20 32.08 27.15
CA GLU A 507 -29.33 33.01 27.15
C GLU A 507 -29.92 33.06 28.56
N GLY A 508 -30.19 34.22 29.04
CA GLY A 508 -30.64 34.42 30.44
C GLY A 508 -29.49 34.40 31.46
N SER A 509 -29.85 34.63 32.72
CA SER A 509 -28.90 34.56 33.82
C SER A 509 -28.40 33.13 34.05
N PRO A 510 -27.10 32.92 34.25
CA PRO A 510 -26.58 31.61 34.62
C PRO A 510 -26.92 31.23 36.08
N GLU A 511 -27.32 32.20 36.91
CA GLU A 511 -27.65 31.96 38.30
C GLU A 511 -28.88 31.07 38.45
N GLY A 512 -28.77 30.01 39.22
CA GLY A 512 -29.82 29.00 39.40
C GLY A 512 -30.00 28.03 38.25
N VAL A 513 -29.27 28.21 37.12
CA VAL A 513 -29.41 27.41 35.89
C VAL A 513 -28.13 26.65 35.58
N VAL A 514 -26.95 27.30 35.67
CA VAL A 514 -25.67 26.75 35.20
C VAL A 514 -24.88 26.17 36.37
N THR A 515 -24.80 24.84 36.46
CA THR A 515 -23.90 24.17 37.40
C THR A 515 -22.46 24.25 36.89
N ALA A 516 -21.58 24.87 37.67
CA ALA A 516 -20.18 25.04 37.34
C ALA A 516 -19.29 25.21 38.58
N PRO A 517 -18.01 24.89 38.51
CA PRO A 517 -17.05 25.18 39.58
C PRO A 517 -16.72 26.67 39.65
N VAL A 518 -16.19 27.08 40.78
CA VAL A 518 -15.66 28.43 41.00
C VAL A 518 -14.58 28.76 39.96
N GLY A 519 -14.58 30.01 39.48
CA GLY A 519 -13.69 30.48 38.41
C GLY A 519 -14.24 30.30 36.99
N SER A 520 -15.40 29.66 36.81
CA SER A 520 -16.07 29.59 35.50
C SER A 520 -16.63 30.95 35.08
N LEU A 521 -16.68 31.17 33.76
CA LEU A 521 -17.25 32.38 33.14
C LEU A 521 -18.52 32.03 32.38
N ALA A 522 -19.50 32.93 32.36
CA ALA A 522 -20.66 32.81 31.47
C ALA A 522 -20.89 34.13 30.72
N MET A 523 -20.95 34.06 29.41
CA MET A 523 -21.25 35.18 28.50
C MET A 523 -22.70 35.05 28.03
N ARG A 524 -23.52 36.08 28.30
CA ARG A 524 -24.92 36.13 27.87
C ARG A 524 -25.05 36.71 26.47
N THR A 525 -25.78 36.04 25.60
CA THR A 525 -26.10 36.56 24.27
C THR A 525 -27.25 37.57 24.24
N ASP A 526 -28.09 37.54 25.27
CA ASP A 526 -29.25 38.40 25.50
C ASP A 526 -29.04 39.40 26.67
N GLY A 527 -27.77 39.56 27.12
CA GLY A 527 -27.45 40.40 28.27
C GLY A 527 -27.53 41.90 27.94
N THR A 528 -27.97 42.69 28.90
CA THR A 528 -27.91 44.17 28.90
C THR A 528 -26.60 44.63 29.52
N ALA A 529 -26.36 45.95 29.52
CA ALA A 529 -25.18 46.53 30.15
C ALA A 529 -25.02 46.03 31.60
N GLN A 530 -23.79 45.62 31.98
CA GLN A 530 -23.43 45.02 33.27
C GLN A 530 -24.02 43.63 33.54
N ALA A 531 -24.65 42.98 32.54
CA ALA A 531 -25.20 41.64 32.68
C ALA A 531 -24.86 40.74 31.49
N THR A 532 -23.77 41.05 30.77
CA THR A 532 -23.26 40.27 29.63
C THR A 532 -22.21 39.22 30.03
N LEU A 533 -21.48 39.47 31.14
CA LEU A 533 -20.47 38.55 31.64
C LEU A 533 -20.80 38.18 33.11
N TYR A 534 -20.71 36.91 33.42
CA TYR A 534 -20.85 36.40 34.81
C TYR A 534 -19.59 35.58 35.16
N VAL A 535 -19.22 35.67 36.42
CA VAL A 535 -18.16 34.87 37.04
C VAL A 535 -18.76 33.99 38.12
N LYS A 536 -18.39 32.72 38.13
CA LYS A 536 -18.73 31.79 39.22
C LYS A 536 -17.81 32.04 40.40
N GLU A 537 -18.29 32.70 41.42
CA GLU A 537 -17.49 33.12 42.57
C GLU A 537 -17.58 32.17 43.77
N SER A 538 -18.63 31.34 43.83
CA SER A 538 -18.81 30.43 44.95
C SER A 538 -19.62 29.20 44.58
N GLY A 539 -19.41 28.11 45.34
CA GLY A 539 -20.13 26.84 45.21
C GLY A 539 -19.83 26.06 43.91
N SER A 540 -20.23 24.80 43.86
CA SER A 540 -20.12 23.91 42.70
C SER A 540 -21.47 23.61 42.04
N ALA A 541 -22.57 24.10 42.59
CA ALA A 541 -23.92 23.96 42.07
C ALA A 541 -24.27 25.06 41.05
N ALA A 542 -25.55 25.24 40.73
CA ALA A 542 -26.00 26.27 39.80
C ALA A 542 -26.02 27.70 40.38
N SER A 543 -25.91 27.85 41.69
CA SER A 543 -25.89 29.15 42.36
C SER A 543 -24.47 29.66 42.60
N GLY A 544 -24.30 30.98 42.77
CA GLY A 544 -23.02 31.65 43.03
C GLY A 544 -22.39 32.33 41.80
N TRP A 545 -23.15 32.57 40.78
CA TRP A 545 -22.79 33.39 39.64
C TRP A 545 -23.01 34.89 39.94
N LYS A 546 -22.05 35.71 39.55
CA LYS A 546 -22.11 37.16 39.70
C LYS A 546 -21.89 37.85 38.37
N ALA A 547 -22.77 38.77 38.02
CA ALA A 547 -22.60 39.63 36.85
C ALA A 547 -21.41 40.58 37.04
N LYS A 548 -20.70 40.83 35.95
CA LYS A 548 -19.55 41.74 35.84
C LYS A 548 -19.74 42.73 34.71
#